data_8010e8a74c65eea41f15f212b29db313
#
_entry.id   8010e8a74c65eea41f15f212b29db313
#
_cell.length_a   1.000
_cell.length_b   1.000
_cell.length_c   1.000
_cell.angle_alpha   90.00
_cell.angle_beta   90.00
_cell.angle_gamma   90.00
#
_symmetry.space_group_name_H-M   'P 1'
#
loop_
_entity.id
_entity.type
_entity.pdbx_description
1 polymer ?
#
loop_
_entity_poly.entity_id
_entity_poly.type
_entity_poly.pdbx_seq_one_letter_code
_entity_poly.pdbx_strand_id
1 'polypeptide(L)'
;MPVLDMLPIAYFVNGDNGQKKTTKQAWDKKFIIAEEIAVIVPIPEAVLDDSEYDIWGEVKPRVTEAFGKVIDSAVLFGENKPNTWREDVVTTATKAGAVVTLGAADSLYDKIMAEDGVIAHIEDCGYFVNGHMADISMRAKLRGLKNANGDPLFKQDLQGSTQYALDGSPMNFPNNGAFDKSKALMISGDFSQLVYSIRQDITFKLFTEGVVQNTDGTIAYNLMQNDMVALRAVMR
;
A
#
# COMPACT_ATOMS: atom_id res chain seq x y z
N MET A 1 -20.40 -0.60 2.92
CA MET A 1 -20.29 0.86 2.77
C MET A 1 -21.19 1.32 1.64
N PRO A 2 -22.11 2.28 1.83
CA PRO A 2 -22.86 2.87 0.73
C PRO A 2 -21.92 3.74 -0.11
N VAL A 3 -22.00 3.61 -1.42
CA VAL A 3 -21.25 4.39 -2.39
C VAL A 3 -22.26 5.06 -3.31
N LEU A 4 -22.09 6.36 -3.56
CA LEU A 4 -22.93 7.10 -4.48
C LEU A 4 -22.62 6.62 -5.90
N ASP A 5 -23.63 6.01 -6.56
CA ASP A 5 -23.48 5.49 -7.92
C ASP A 5 -23.86 6.54 -8.97
N MET A 6 -24.84 7.39 -8.66
CA MET A 6 -25.31 8.42 -9.58
C MET A 6 -25.59 9.71 -8.83
N LEU A 7 -24.98 10.81 -9.30
CA LEU A 7 -25.28 12.15 -8.80
C LEU A 7 -26.62 12.66 -9.36
N PRO A 8 -27.38 13.45 -8.57
CA PRO A 8 -28.54 14.12 -9.09
C PRO A 8 -28.13 15.14 -10.16
N ILE A 9 -28.91 15.22 -11.23
CA ILE A 9 -28.66 16.13 -12.34
C ILE A 9 -29.37 17.45 -12.04
N ALA A 10 -28.60 18.54 -11.99
CA ALA A 10 -29.13 19.90 -11.93
C ALA A 10 -29.39 20.45 -13.34
N TYR A 11 -30.40 21.28 -13.49
CA TYR A 11 -30.75 21.90 -14.76
C TYR A 11 -31.26 23.32 -14.53
N PHE A 12 -31.13 24.17 -15.54
CA PHE A 12 -31.70 25.50 -15.53
C PHE A 12 -33.19 25.46 -15.88
N VAL A 13 -33.99 26.20 -15.12
CA VAL A 13 -35.43 26.35 -15.40
C VAL A 13 -35.62 27.60 -16.21
N ASN A 14 -36.28 27.49 -17.40
CA ASN A 14 -36.57 28.62 -18.25
C ASN A 14 -37.86 29.35 -17.78
N GLY A 15 -37.71 30.60 -17.37
CA GLY A 15 -38.81 31.49 -16.96
C GLY A 15 -39.34 31.18 -15.55
N ASP A 16 -40.18 32.07 -15.03
CA ASP A 16 -40.69 32.02 -13.67
C ASP A 16 -41.67 30.85 -13.40
N ASN A 17 -42.29 30.32 -14.45
CA ASN A 17 -43.27 29.23 -14.38
C ASN A 17 -42.72 27.87 -14.94
N GLY A 18 -41.40 27.76 -15.13
CA GLY A 18 -40.80 26.54 -15.65
C GLY A 18 -40.97 25.34 -14.74
N GLN A 19 -41.32 24.19 -15.33
CA GLN A 19 -41.51 22.95 -14.57
C GLN A 19 -40.16 22.41 -14.03
N LYS A 20 -40.09 22.17 -12.72
CA LYS A 20 -38.95 21.52 -12.06
C LYS A 20 -39.00 20.02 -12.29
N LYS A 21 -37.97 19.47 -12.96
CA LYS A 21 -37.88 18.03 -13.24
C LYS A 21 -37.34 17.27 -12.03
N THR A 22 -37.82 16.05 -11.84
CA THR A 22 -37.30 15.16 -10.79
C THR A 22 -36.05 14.46 -11.28
N THR A 23 -35.02 14.38 -10.44
CA THR A 23 -33.82 13.57 -10.71
C THR A 23 -33.78 12.39 -9.73
N LYS A 24 -33.24 11.29 -10.17
CA LYS A 24 -33.01 10.10 -9.33
C LYS A 24 -31.58 10.09 -8.85
N GLN A 25 -31.40 9.70 -7.60
CA GLN A 25 -30.09 9.41 -7.01
C GLN A 25 -30.05 7.92 -6.73
N ALA A 26 -28.97 7.27 -7.15
CA ALA A 26 -28.75 5.85 -6.90
C ALA A 26 -27.59 5.64 -5.95
N TRP A 27 -27.75 4.66 -5.06
CA TRP A 27 -26.74 4.24 -4.09
C TRP A 27 -26.42 2.79 -4.31
N ASP A 28 -25.14 2.47 -4.43
CA ASP A 28 -24.66 1.09 -4.46
C ASP A 28 -24.09 0.68 -3.09
N LYS A 29 -24.09 -0.62 -2.81
CA LYS A 29 -23.48 -1.17 -1.59
C LYS A 29 -22.24 -1.93 -1.96
N LYS A 30 -21.09 -1.41 -1.55
CA LYS A 30 -19.82 -2.12 -1.65
C LYS A 30 -19.44 -2.76 -0.31
N PHE A 31 -19.05 -4.01 -0.35
CA PHE A 31 -18.64 -4.78 0.80
C PHE A 31 -17.12 -4.95 0.79
N ILE A 32 -16.51 -4.80 1.96
CA ILE A 32 -15.12 -5.16 2.21
C ILE A 32 -15.18 -6.41 3.08
N ILE A 33 -14.59 -7.49 2.61
CA ILE A 33 -14.53 -8.76 3.34
C ILE A 33 -13.26 -8.75 4.16
N ALA A 34 -13.41 -8.98 5.48
CA ALA A 34 -12.28 -9.06 6.39
C ALA A 34 -11.63 -10.45 6.27
N GLU A 35 -10.35 -10.46 5.96
CA GLU A 35 -9.50 -11.64 5.92
C GLU A 35 -8.55 -11.66 7.10
N GLU A 36 -8.01 -12.83 7.41
CA GLU A 36 -7.15 -13.05 8.56
C GLU A 36 -5.69 -13.16 8.12
N ILE A 37 -4.83 -12.41 8.79
CA ILE A 37 -3.38 -12.53 8.67
C ILE A 37 -2.87 -13.09 10.00
N ALA A 38 -2.11 -14.17 9.96
CA ALA A 38 -1.60 -14.83 11.13
C ALA A 38 -0.13 -15.20 10.98
N VAL A 39 0.59 -15.20 12.10
CA VAL A 39 1.94 -15.71 12.19
C VAL A 39 2.11 -16.48 13.50
N ILE A 40 2.90 -17.55 13.48
CA ILE A 40 3.29 -18.32 14.64
C ILE A 40 4.81 -18.34 14.70
N VAL A 41 5.37 -17.89 15.83
CA VAL A 41 6.80 -17.86 16.10
C VAL A 41 7.10 -18.80 17.26
N PRO A 42 7.63 -20.01 17.02
CA PRO A 42 8.07 -20.92 18.07
C PRO A 42 9.46 -20.51 18.57
N ILE A 43 9.65 -20.50 19.90
CA ILE A 43 10.91 -20.16 20.56
C ILE A 43 11.18 -21.22 21.63
N PRO A 44 12.41 -21.79 21.74
CA PRO A 44 12.77 -22.71 22.82
C PRO A 44 12.67 -22.03 24.20
N GLU A 45 12.13 -22.72 25.19
CA GLU A 45 11.94 -22.18 26.54
C GLU A 45 13.30 -21.86 27.20
N ALA A 46 14.32 -22.69 26.96
CA ALA A 46 15.67 -22.43 27.45
C ALA A 46 16.24 -21.08 26.96
N VAL A 47 15.91 -20.66 25.75
CA VAL A 47 16.35 -19.35 25.23
C VAL A 47 15.65 -18.20 25.95
N LEU A 48 14.41 -18.41 26.38
CA LEU A 48 13.66 -17.40 27.12
C LEU A 48 14.19 -17.28 28.57
N ASP A 49 14.55 -18.41 29.20
CA ASP A 49 15.02 -18.45 30.59
C ASP A 49 16.48 -17.96 30.71
N ASP A 50 17.35 -18.31 29.75
CA ASP A 50 18.77 -17.96 29.78
C ASP A 50 19.03 -16.52 29.28
N SER A 51 18.03 -15.87 28.72
CA SER A 51 18.17 -14.54 28.16
C SER A 51 17.89 -13.47 29.21
N GLU A 52 18.87 -12.59 29.45
CA GLU A 52 18.66 -11.33 30.19
C GLU A 52 17.85 -10.30 29.38
N TYR A 53 17.42 -10.68 28.17
CA TYR A 53 16.80 -9.83 27.16
C TYR A 53 15.31 -10.11 27.05
N ASP A 54 14.47 -9.09 26.98
CA ASP A 54 13.04 -9.26 26.68
C ASP A 54 12.82 -9.64 25.20
N ILE A 55 12.93 -10.94 24.92
CA ILE A 55 12.74 -11.51 23.58
C ILE A 55 11.36 -11.17 23.03
N TRP A 56 10.32 -11.20 23.87
CA TRP A 56 8.96 -10.89 23.43
C TRP A 56 8.79 -9.42 23.06
N GLY A 57 9.46 -8.53 23.78
CA GLY A 57 9.52 -7.10 23.45
C GLY A 57 10.16 -6.83 22.10
N GLU A 58 11.11 -7.66 21.66
CA GLU A 58 11.78 -7.55 20.37
C GLU A 58 10.98 -8.23 19.24
N VAL A 59 10.33 -9.36 19.50
CA VAL A 59 9.59 -10.13 18.49
C VAL A 59 8.29 -9.43 18.09
N LYS A 60 7.55 -8.85 19.00
CA LYS A 60 6.27 -8.19 18.72
C LYS A 60 6.36 -7.08 17.66
N PRO A 61 7.32 -6.12 17.73
CA PRO A 61 7.48 -5.12 16.69
C PRO A 61 7.82 -5.72 15.33
N ARG A 62 8.65 -6.77 15.29
CA ARG A 62 9.02 -7.46 14.04
C ARG A 62 7.84 -8.15 13.38
N VAL A 63 6.96 -8.74 14.18
CA VAL A 63 5.71 -9.34 13.68
C VAL A 63 4.79 -8.26 13.11
N THR A 64 4.68 -7.11 13.77
CA THR A 64 3.89 -5.98 13.27
C THR A 64 4.44 -5.46 11.92
N GLU A 65 5.76 -5.34 11.80
CA GLU A 65 6.43 -4.96 10.55
C GLU A 65 6.16 -5.99 9.43
N ALA A 66 6.21 -7.29 9.76
CA ALA A 66 5.90 -8.36 8.82
C ALA A 66 4.45 -8.31 8.31
N PHE A 67 3.49 -8.00 9.18
CA PHE A 67 2.09 -7.81 8.78
C PHE A 67 1.94 -6.61 7.84
N GLY A 68 2.57 -5.49 8.15
CA GLY A 68 2.60 -4.32 7.27
C GLY A 68 3.15 -4.67 5.89
N LYS A 69 4.26 -5.41 5.83
CA LYS A 69 4.85 -5.85 4.56
C LYS A 69 3.88 -6.72 3.72
N VAL A 70 3.20 -7.67 4.35
CA VAL A 70 2.25 -8.57 3.65
C VAL A 70 1.06 -7.78 3.11
N ILE A 71 0.53 -6.84 3.89
CA ILE A 71 -0.59 -5.99 3.46
C ILE A 71 -0.17 -5.11 2.28
N ASP A 72 0.96 -4.43 2.40
CA ASP A 72 1.47 -3.52 1.37
C ASP A 72 1.71 -4.25 0.05
N SER A 73 2.39 -5.42 0.08
CA SER A 73 2.64 -6.21 -1.14
C SER A 73 1.35 -6.78 -1.75
N ALA A 74 0.38 -7.17 -0.93
CA ALA A 74 -0.92 -7.65 -1.41
C ALA A 74 -1.75 -6.54 -2.07
N VAL A 75 -1.78 -5.33 -1.47
CA VAL A 75 -2.56 -4.20 -2.00
C VAL A 75 -1.92 -3.59 -3.23
N LEU A 76 -0.60 -3.40 -3.22
CA LEU A 76 0.11 -2.74 -4.32
C LEU A 76 0.33 -3.66 -5.51
N PHE A 77 0.74 -4.91 -5.27
CA PHE A 77 1.25 -5.83 -6.29
C PHE A 77 0.49 -7.17 -6.39
N GLY A 78 -0.52 -7.40 -5.56
CA GLY A 78 -1.32 -8.62 -5.57
C GLY A 78 -0.60 -9.86 -5.05
N GLU A 79 0.55 -9.72 -4.36
CA GLU A 79 1.31 -10.85 -3.85
C GLU A 79 0.60 -11.51 -2.68
N ASN A 80 0.32 -12.80 -2.79
CA ASN A 80 -0.42 -13.58 -1.79
C ASN A 80 -1.77 -12.96 -1.38
N LYS A 81 -2.35 -12.15 -2.26
CA LYS A 81 -3.63 -11.47 -2.03
C LYS A 81 -4.77 -12.48 -1.88
N PRO A 82 -5.65 -12.34 -0.87
CA PRO A 82 -6.87 -13.13 -0.79
C PRO A 82 -7.75 -12.96 -2.04
N ASN A 83 -8.36 -14.04 -2.49
CA ASN A 83 -9.24 -14.01 -3.68
C ASN A 83 -10.50 -13.15 -3.51
N THR A 84 -10.89 -12.90 -2.27
CA THR A 84 -12.04 -12.07 -1.89
C THR A 84 -11.77 -10.57 -2.03
N TRP A 85 -10.48 -10.17 -2.04
CA TRP A 85 -10.09 -8.79 -2.24
C TRP A 85 -10.14 -8.43 -3.72
N ARG A 86 -10.37 -7.15 -4.00
CA ARG A 86 -10.28 -6.60 -5.36
C ARG A 86 -8.87 -6.75 -5.93
N GLU A 87 -8.76 -6.48 -7.21
CA GLU A 87 -7.45 -6.45 -7.87
C GLU A 87 -6.54 -5.39 -7.22
N ASP A 88 -5.26 -5.68 -7.25
CA ASP A 88 -4.20 -4.80 -6.77
C ASP A 88 -4.09 -3.52 -7.61
N VAL A 89 -3.44 -2.53 -7.03
CA VAL A 89 -3.30 -1.19 -7.63
C VAL A 89 -2.58 -1.25 -8.99
N VAL A 90 -1.46 -1.98 -9.08
CA VAL A 90 -0.66 -2.06 -10.32
C VAL A 90 -1.39 -2.80 -11.42
N THR A 91 -2.06 -3.91 -11.12
CA THR A 91 -2.87 -4.64 -12.10
C THR A 91 -4.05 -3.80 -12.58
N THR A 92 -4.72 -3.08 -11.68
CA THR A 92 -5.83 -2.19 -12.03
C THR A 92 -5.36 -1.05 -12.94
N ALA A 93 -4.23 -0.40 -12.61
CA ALA A 93 -3.63 0.65 -13.45
C ALA A 93 -3.24 0.12 -14.83
N THR A 94 -2.68 -1.10 -14.89
CA THR A 94 -2.32 -1.74 -16.16
C THR A 94 -3.55 -2.00 -17.06
N LYS A 95 -4.63 -2.50 -16.48
CA LYS A 95 -5.90 -2.71 -17.21
C LYS A 95 -6.55 -1.42 -17.69
N ALA A 96 -6.39 -0.35 -16.92
CA ALA A 96 -6.87 0.99 -17.29
C ALA A 96 -5.99 1.69 -18.33
N GLY A 97 -4.83 1.12 -18.70
CA GLY A 97 -3.87 1.76 -19.59
C GLY A 97 -3.09 2.92 -18.96
N ALA A 98 -3.20 3.10 -17.62
CA ALA A 98 -2.52 4.17 -16.88
C ALA A 98 -1.09 3.74 -16.46
N VAL A 99 -0.32 3.24 -17.41
CA VAL A 99 1.07 2.80 -17.19
C VAL A 99 2.00 3.51 -18.16
N VAL A 100 2.97 4.22 -17.61
CA VAL A 100 4.02 4.90 -18.38
C VAL A 100 5.31 4.09 -18.28
N THR A 101 5.82 3.62 -19.42
CA THR A 101 7.09 2.89 -19.47
C THR A 101 8.25 3.85 -19.57
N LEU A 102 9.32 3.59 -18.82
CA LEU A 102 10.56 4.36 -18.84
C LEU A 102 11.62 3.59 -19.64
N GLY A 103 11.88 4.03 -20.87
CA GLY A 103 12.98 3.52 -21.70
C GLY A 103 14.34 4.09 -21.27
N ALA A 104 15.42 3.46 -21.77
CA ALA A 104 16.78 3.88 -21.43
C ALA A 104 17.16 5.29 -21.92
N ALA A 105 16.52 5.77 -22.99
CA ALA A 105 16.73 7.08 -23.59
C ALA A 105 15.71 8.13 -23.17
N ASP A 106 14.69 7.74 -22.40
CA ASP A 106 13.61 8.64 -22.01
C ASP A 106 14.05 9.60 -20.91
N SER A 107 13.52 10.83 -20.98
CA SER A 107 13.61 11.80 -19.87
C SER A 107 12.67 11.39 -18.75
N LEU A 108 13.22 11.12 -17.57
CA LEU A 108 12.40 10.83 -16.40
C LEU A 108 11.46 11.99 -16.04
N TYR A 109 11.91 13.22 -16.24
CA TYR A 109 11.10 14.41 -15.98
C TYR A 109 9.86 14.43 -16.87
N ASP A 110 10.04 14.21 -18.18
CA ASP A 110 8.92 14.23 -19.13
C ASP A 110 7.94 13.08 -18.86
N LYS A 111 8.46 11.88 -18.52
CA LYS A 111 7.59 10.74 -18.17
C LYS A 111 6.76 10.93 -16.90
N ILE A 112 7.14 11.86 -16.06
CA ILE A 112 6.38 12.19 -14.84
C ILE A 112 5.44 13.37 -15.09
N MET A 113 5.96 14.46 -15.71
CA MET A 113 5.35 15.79 -15.70
C MET A 113 4.71 16.20 -17.03
N ALA A 114 5.06 15.53 -18.16
CA ALA A 114 4.52 15.89 -19.46
C ALA A 114 3.06 15.42 -19.65
N GLU A 115 2.45 15.84 -20.74
CA GLU A 115 1.07 15.56 -21.13
C GLU A 115 0.74 14.05 -21.16
N ASP A 116 1.72 13.22 -21.58
CA ASP A 116 1.62 11.75 -21.55
C ASP A 116 2.28 11.15 -20.29
N GLY A 117 2.46 11.94 -19.25
CA GLY A 117 3.15 11.56 -18.01
C GLY A 117 2.23 10.86 -17.01
N VAL A 118 2.85 10.33 -15.95
CA VAL A 118 2.12 9.60 -14.89
C VAL A 118 1.07 10.47 -14.20
N ILE A 119 1.35 11.76 -14.01
CA ILE A 119 0.43 12.70 -13.36
C ILE A 119 -0.76 12.97 -14.27
N ALA A 120 -0.50 13.26 -15.55
CA ALA A 120 -1.54 13.57 -16.54
C ALA A 120 -2.59 12.46 -16.68
N HIS A 121 -2.18 11.19 -16.67
CA HIS A 121 -3.12 10.06 -16.73
C HIS A 121 -4.16 10.04 -15.59
N ILE A 122 -3.79 10.56 -14.41
CA ILE A 122 -4.70 10.63 -13.26
C ILE A 122 -5.63 11.84 -13.41
N GLU A 123 -5.08 12.95 -13.86
CA GLU A 123 -5.83 14.20 -14.11
C GLU A 123 -6.86 14.01 -15.21
N ASP A 124 -6.54 13.28 -16.28
CA ASP A 124 -7.47 12.92 -17.35
C ASP A 124 -8.67 12.10 -16.83
N CYS A 125 -8.48 11.34 -15.76
CA CYS A 125 -9.57 10.67 -15.07
C CYS A 125 -10.39 11.58 -14.14
N GLY A 126 -10.03 12.87 -14.02
CA GLY A 126 -10.70 13.85 -13.16
C GLY A 126 -10.32 13.81 -11.69
N TYR A 127 -9.17 13.21 -11.36
CA TYR A 127 -8.64 13.15 -10.00
C TYR A 127 -7.34 13.94 -9.87
N PHE A 128 -7.10 14.49 -8.68
CA PHE A 128 -5.82 15.13 -8.36
C PHE A 128 -4.90 14.14 -7.68
N VAL A 129 -3.61 14.21 -8.02
CA VAL A 129 -2.59 13.41 -7.32
C VAL A 129 -2.37 14.02 -5.94
N ASN A 130 -2.56 13.24 -4.88
CA ASN A 130 -2.31 13.65 -3.50
C ASN A 130 -1.12 12.94 -2.85
N GLY A 131 -0.46 12.05 -3.58
CA GLY A 131 0.72 11.36 -3.09
C GLY A 131 1.41 10.49 -4.13
N HIS A 132 2.66 10.19 -3.84
CA HIS A 132 3.51 9.33 -4.64
C HIS A 132 4.17 8.30 -3.75
N MET A 133 4.25 7.06 -4.24
CA MET A 133 5.06 5.99 -3.66
C MET A 133 6.12 5.59 -4.66
N ALA A 134 7.36 5.45 -4.25
CA ALA A 134 8.44 5.06 -5.15
C ALA A 134 9.46 4.17 -4.47
N ASP A 135 10.14 3.34 -5.26
CA ASP A 135 11.30 2.60 -4.79
C ASP A 135 12.43 3.55 -4.36
N ILE A 136 13.20 3.15 -3.37
CA ILE A 136 14.29 3.97 -2.81
C ILE A 136 15.33 4.37 -3.86
N SER A 137 15.53 3.56 -4.92
CA SER A 137 16.43 3.87 -6.03
C SER A 137 15.98 5.10 -6.83
N MET A 138 14.69 5.44 -6.78
CA MET A 138 14.14 6.62 -7.44
C MET A 138 14.73 7.93 -6.87
N ARG A 139 15.13 7.93 -5.59
CA ARG A 139 15.79 9.10 -4.96
C ARG A 139 17.06 9.52 -5.70
N ALA A 140 17.86 8.53 -6.12
CA ALA A 140 19.08 8.80 -6.86
C ALA A 140 18.78 9.35 -8.26
N LYS A 141 17.76 8.79 -8.92
CA LYS A 141 17.30 9.25 -10.24
C LYS A 141 16.78 10.69 -10.19
N LEU A 142 15.95 11.02 -9.20
CA LEU A 142 15.42 12.39 -9.02
C LEU A 142 16.54 13.41 -8.75
N ARG A 143 17.49 13.07 -7.88
CA ARG A 143 18.65 13.95 -7.60
C ARG A 143 19.53 14.17 -8.82
N GLY A 144 19.58 13.20 -9.72
CA GLY A 144 20.34 13.28 -10.97
C GLY A 144 19.69 14.13 -12.07
N LEU A 145 18.42 14.56 -11.89
CA LEU A 145 17.73 15.39 -12.86
C LEU A 145 18.33 16.79 -12.96
N LYS A 146 18.73 17.18 -14.16
CA LYS A 146 19.30 18.48 -14.46
C LYS A 146 18.61 19.09 -15.67
N ASN A 147 18.51 20.42 -15.69
CA ASN A 147 18.07 21.15 -16.88
C ASN A 147 19.19 21.17 -17.95
N ALA A 148 18.89 21.75 -19.11
CA ALA A 148 19.86 21.91 -20.20
C ALA A 148 21.12 22.71 -19.82
N ASN A 149 21.02 23.56 -18.80
CA ASN A 149 22.14 24.38 -18.29
C ASN A 149 22.95 23.66 -17.20
N GLY A 150 22.55 22.45 -16.79
CA GLY A 150 23.20 21.66 -15.77
C GLY A 150 22.72 21.91 -14.33
N ASP A 151 21.73 22.79 -14.14
CA ASP A 151 21.15 23.05 -12.82
C ASP A 151 20.25 21.89 -12.36
N PRO A 152 20.28 21.52 -11.06
CA PRO A 152 19.43 20.48 -10.56
C PRO A 152 17.96 20.92 -10.60
N LEU A 153 17.12 20.10 -11.22
CA LEU A 153 15.66 20.30 -11.24
C LEU A 153 15.02 19.94 -9.90
N PHE A 154 15.56 18.92 -9.26
CA PHE A 154 15.14 18.51 -7.92
C PHE A 154 15.99 19.22 -6.86
N LYS A 155 15.42 20.24 -6.24
CA LYS A 155 16.12 21.01 -5.21
C LYS A 155 16.20 20.24 -3.90
N GLN A 156 17.41 20.10 -3.37
CA GLN A 156 17.68 19.59 -2.03
C GLN A 156 18.16 20.72 -1.13
N ASP A 157 17.59 20.79 0.07
CA ASP A 157 18.17 21.58 1.13
C ASP A 157 19.30 20.78 1.80
N LEU A 158 20.53 21.29 1.74
CA LEU A 158 21.70 20.66 2.36
C LEU A 158 21.74 20.86 3.89
N GLN A 159 20.97 21.80 4.42
CA GLN A 159 20.98 22.18 5.84
C GLN A 159 19.70 21.78 6.59
N GLY A 160 18.63 21.36 5.89
CA GLY A 160 17.34 20.98 6.46
C GLY A 160 16.96 19.53 6.22
N SER A 161 15.86 19.11 6.82
CA SER A 161 15.24 17.83 6.49
C SER A 161 14.66 17.89 5.07
N THR A 162 15.20 17.10 4.15
CA THR A 162 14.71 17.06 2.78
C THR A 162 13.34 16.38 2.74
N GLN A 163 12.32 17.16 2.55
CA GLN A 163 11.00 16.61 2.19
C GLN A 163 10.98 16.32 0.69
N TYR A 164 10.78 15.06 0.33
CA TYR A 164 10.56 14.71 -1.05
C TYR A 164 9.11 15.02 -1.40
N ALA A 165 8.92 16.00 -2.25
CA ALA A 165 7.62 16.35 -2.83
C ALA A 165 7.77 16.46 -4.34
N LEU A 166 6.74 16.03 -5.05
CA LEU A 166 6.66 16.11 -6.50
C LEU A 166 5.32 16.77 -6.83
N ASP A 167 5.37 17.85 -7.61
CA ASP A 167 4.19 18.67 -7.93
C ASP A 167 3.34 19.05 -6.70
N GLY A 168 4.02 19.42 -5.59
CA GLY A 168 3.35 19.80 -4.34
C GLY A 168 2.85 18.62 -3.49
N SER A 169 2.82 17.41 -4.03
CA SER A 169 2.36 16.21 -3.34
C SER A 169 3.52 15.44 -2.68
N PRO A 170 3.31 14.89 -1.49
CA PRO A 170 4.37 14.18 -0.76
C PRO A 170 4.76 12.87 -1.48
N MET A 171 6.05 12.56 -1.45
CA MET A 171 6.61 11.32 -1.97
C MET A 171 7.14 10.45 -0.83
N ASN A 172 6.61 9.24 -0.73
CA ASN A 172 6.99 8.24 0.25
C ASN A 172 7.85 7.14 -0.39
N PHE A 173 8.83 6.66 0.38
CA PHE A 173 9.72 5.57 -0.03
C PHE A 173 9.58 4.42 0.97
N PRO A 174 8.71 3.44 0.69
CA PRO A 174 8.59 2.27 1.54
C PRO A 174 9.93 1.53 1.68
N ASN A 175 10.35 1.27 2.91
CA ASN A 175 11.62 0.59 3.22
C ASN A 175 11.39 -0.75 3.94
N ASN A 176 10.17 -1.25 3.95
CA ASN A 176 9.80 -2.53 4.56
C ASN A 176 10.01 -3.73 3.62
N GLY A 177 10.54 -3.51 2.43
CA GLY A 177 10.75 -4.54 1.42
C GLY A 177 9.46 -5.07 0.76
N ALA A 178 8.36 -4.33 0.88
CA ALA A 178 7.10 -4.64 0.19
C ALA A 178 7.06 -4.09 -1.23
N PHE A 179 7.84 -3.06 -1.53
CA PHE A 179 7.83 -2.41 -2.84
C PHE A 179 8.68 -3.16 -3.86
N ASP A 180 8.02 -3.70 -4.88
CA ASP A 180 8.69 -4.45 -5.96
C ASP A 180 9.05 -3.53 -7.13
N LYS A 181 10.31 -3.13 -7.18
CA LYS A 181 10.86 -2.28 -8.27
C LYS A 181 10.84 -2.93 -9.65
N SER A 182 10.66 -4.25 -9.75
CA SER A 182 10.57 -4.94 -11.04
C SER A 182 9.21 -4.72 -11.71
N LYS A 183 8.17 -4.49 -10.90
CA LYS A 183 6.80 -4.24 -11.35
C LYS A 183 6.50 -2.75 -11.53
N ALA A 184 6.97 -1.90 -10.60
CA ALA A 184 6.79 -0.47 -10.69
C ALA A 184 7.96 0.27 -10.03
N LEU A 185 8.40 1.39 -10.64
CA LEU A 185 9.38 2.30 -10.05
C LEU A 185 8.72 3.37 -9.19
N MET A 186 7.55 3.81 -9.60
CA MET A 186 6.76 4.82 -8.91
C MET A 186 5.27 4.55 -9.13
N ILE A 187 4.47 4.79 -8.13
CA ILE A 187 3.01 4.74 -8.15
C ILE A 187 2.53 6.10 -7.68
N SER A 188 1.73 6.76 -8.49
CA SER A 188 1.10 8.04 -8.16
C SER A 188 -0.41 7.90 -8.17
N GLY A 189 -1.10 8.64 -7.34
CA GLY A 189 -2.55 8.53 -7.30
C GLY A 189 -3.22 9.43 -6.29
N ASP A 190 -4.54 9.39 -6.31
CA ASP A 190 -5.37 9.90 -5.24
C ASP A 190 -5.60 8.78 -4.20
N PHE A 191 -4.72 8.70 -3.21
CA PHE A 191 -4.81 7.70 -2.14
C PHE A 191 -6.03 7.89 -1.22
N SER A 192 -6.74 9.02 -1.32
CA SER A 192 -8.00 9.21 -0.58
C SER A 192 -9.11 8.27 -1.08
N GLN A 193 -8.97 7.75 -2.30
CA GLN A 193 -9.89 6.76 -2.88
C GLN A 193 -9.61 5.32 -2.40
N LEU A 194 -8.46 5.08 -1.78
CA LEU A 194 -8.11 3.80 -1.22
C LEU A 194 -8.71 3.65 0.17
N VAL A 195 -9.74 2.80 0.30
CA VAL A 195 -10.43 2.55 1.56
C VAL A 195 -10.00 1.20 2.13
N TYR A 196 -9.55 1.21 3.38
CA TYR A 196 -9.27 0.01 4.14
C TYR A 196 -10.06 -0.01 5.45
N SER A 197 -10.27 -1.18 6.01
CA SER A 197 -10.93 -1.37 7.30
C SER A 197 -10.29 -2.49 8.09
N ILE A 198 -9.96 -2.23 9.34
CA ILE A 198 -9.45 -3.20 10.30
C ILE A 198 -10.63 -3.62 11.17
N ARG A 199 -11.00 -4.90 11.11
CA ARG A 199 -12.05 -5.46 11.95
C ARG A 199 -11.56 -5.78 13.36
N GLN A 200 -10.33 -6.31 13.45
CA GLN A 200 -9.68 -6.69 14.69
C GLN A 200 -8.20 -6.36 14.59
N ASP A 201 -7.72 -5.57 15.54
CA ASP A 201 -6.32 -5.22 15.67
C ASP A 201 -5.46 -6.44 16.04
N ILE A 202 -4.15 -6.31 15.94
CA ILE A 202 -3.20 -7.40 16.21
C ILE A 202 -3.39 -7.91 17.64
N THR A 203 -3.68 -9.21 17.76
CA THR A 203 -3.79 -9.90 19.03
C THR A 203 -2.69 -10.92 19.16
N PHE A 204 -1.99 -10.89 20.29
CA PHE A 204 -0.91 -11.81 20.64
C PHE A 204 -1.38 -12.82 21.67
N LYS A 205 -1.08 -14.10 21.43
CA LYS A 205 -1.32 -15.18 22.40
C LYS A 205 -0.11 -16.10 22.48
N LEU A 206 0.27 -16.47 23.70
CA LEU A 206 1.31 -17.45 23.97
C LEU A 206 0.68 -18.83 24.14
N PHE A 207 1.33 -19.84 23.60
CA PHE A 207 0.97 -21.25 23.72
C PHE A 207 2.18 -22.03 24.16
N THR A 208 2.04 -22.79 25.21
CA THR A 208 3.04 -23.72 25.74
C THR A 208 2.76 -25.17 25.32
N GLU A 209 1.56 -25.43 24.82
CA GLU A 209 1.11 -26.75 24.39
C GLU A 209 0.58 -26.68 22.95
N GLY A 210 0.80 -27.76 22.21
CA GLY A 210 0.29 -27.88 20.84
C GLY A 210 1.35 -28.33 19.84
N VAL A 211 0.94 -28.43 18.60
CA VAL A 211 1.77 -28.85 17.48
C VAL A 211 1.82 -27.72 16.46
N VAL A 212 3.01 -27.34 16.05
CA VAL A 212 3.25 -26.44 14.93
C VAL A 212 3.55 -27.29 13.69
N GLN A 213 2.79 -27.06 12.63
CA GLN A 213 2.93 -27.79 11.37
C GLN A 213 3.53 -26.89 10.29
N ASN A 214 4.26 -27.51 9.38
CA ASN A 214 4.71 -26.91 8.13
C ASN A 214 3.53 -26.75 7.15
N THR A 215 3.74 -26.02 6.06
CA THR A 215 2.74 -25.81 5.00
C THR A 215 2.32 -27.10 4.27
N ASP A 216 3.15 -28.15 4.32
CA ASP A 216 2.89 -29.48 3.77
C ASP A 216 2.09 -30.39 4.72
N GLY A 217 1.76 -29.90 5.93
CA GLY A 217 1.04 -30.66 6.96
C GLY A 217 1.93 -31.54 7.84
N THR A 218 3.23 -31.59 7.61
CA THR A 218 4.18 -32.31 8.47
C THR A 218 4.38 -31.55 9.78
N ILE A 219 4.61 -32.28 10.89
CA ILE A 219 4.87 -31.69 12.19
C ILE A 219 6.26 -31.07 12.16
N ALA A 220 6.32 -29.74 12.33
CA ALA A 220 7.58 -29.03 12.51
C ALA A 220 8.07 -29.14 13.97
N TYR A 221 7.18 -28.82 14.91
CA TYR A 221 7.47 -28.85 16.35
C TYR A 221 6.26 -29.32 17.14
N ASN A 222 6.50 -30.18 18.13
CA ASN A 222 5.57 -30.43 19.20
C ASN A 222 6.05 -29.62 20.42
N LEU A 223 5.31 -28.57 20.77
CA LEU A 223 5.76 -27.60 21.77
C LEU A 223 6.10 -28.26 23.10
N MET A 224 5.24 -29.17 23.56
CA MET A 224 5.43 -29.89 24.83
C MET A 224 6.62 -30.85 24.78
N GLN A 225 6.88 -31.54 23.67
CA GLN A 225 7.98 -32.52 23.56
C GLN A 225 9.33 -31.87 23.30
N ASN A 226 9.32 -30.66 22.76
CA ASN A 226 10.53 -29.93 22.38
C ASN A 226 10.84 -28.77 23.34
N ASP A 227 10.12 -28.64 24.46
CA ASP A 227 10.25 -27.54 25.42
C ASP A 227 10.26 -26.19 24.75
N MET A 228 9.16 -25.88 24.01
CA MET A 228 9.03 -24.66 23.21
C MET A 228 7.76 -23.89 23.58
N VAL A 229 7.85 -22.58 23.49
CA VAL A 229 6.71 -21.65 23.57
C VAL A 229 6.47 -21.03 22.21
N ALA A 230 5.23 -20.99 21.76
CA ALA A 230 4.86 -20.35 20.50
C ALA A 230 4.08 -19.05 20.75
N LEU A 231 4.52 -17.96 20.13
CA LEU A 231 3.76 -16.72 20.04
C LEU A 231 2.91 -16.76 18.75
N ARG A 232 1.60 -16.69 18.89
CA ARG A 232 0.69 -16.50 17.77
C ARG A 232 0.20 -15.07 17.75
N ALA A 233 0.40 -14.40 16.61
CA ALA A 233 -0.20 -13.11 16.31
C ALA A 233 -1.25 -13.25 15.21
N VAL A 234 -2.38 -12.59 15.39
CA VAL A 234 -3.50 -12.61 14.45
C VAL A 234 -4.06 -11.19 14.31
N MET A 235 -4.31 -10.77 13.07
CA MET A 235 -5.00 -9.53 12.70
C MET A 235 -6.11 -9.85 11.70
N ARG A 236 -7.21 -9.08 11.78
CA ARG A 236 -8.31 -9.30 10.87
C ARG A 236 -8.95 -8.00 10.36
#